data_ba7dd079d11a06f98073a8bc2ef5be91
#
_entry.id   ba7dd079d11a06f98073a8bc2ef5be91
#
_cell.length_a   1.000
_cell.length_b   1.000
_cell.length_c   1.000
_cell.angle_alpha   90.00
_cell.angle_beta   90.00
_cell.angle_gamma   90.00
#
_symmetry.space_group_name_H-M   'P 1'
#
loop_
_entity.id
_entity.type
_entity.pdbx_description
1 polymer ?
#
loop_
_entity_poly.entity_id
_entity_poly.type
_entity_poly.pdbx_seq_one_letter_code
_entity_poly.pdbx_strand_id
1 'polypeptide(L)'
;DAAHGKLWILTNDKHVNFRVVSADPAKPAEWTEVIPGSDRTYIRGLTSFRDHLALTTRVDGLDQLLLRDYRTGKQERIPFQEASYSAGFASNPEYAPAAYRLSYSSMVTPATVYEYDPQTDALKTLKVQEIPSGYDPSQYVTERLMLPTRDGKQVPVSVVYKKGFQKNGNGPLFLYAYGAYGY
;
A
#
# COMPACT_ATOMS: atom_id res chain seq x y z
N ASP A 1 -3.90 -3.81 -17.99
CA ASP A 1 -3.44 -2.52 -18.52
C ASP A 1 -2.47 -2.74 -19.66
N ALA A 2 -2.07 -1.71 -20.42
CA ALA A 2 -1.20 -1.85 -21.59
C ALA A 2 -0.08 -0.78 -21.56
N ALA A 3 1.15 -1.23 -21.78
CA ALA A 3 2.32 -0.36 -21.94
C ALA A 3 3.46 -1.11 -22.65
N HIS A 4 4.31 -0.38 -23.38
CA HIS A 4 5.48 -0.93 -24.08
C HIS A 4 5.17 -2.11 -25.02
N GLY A 5 4.02 -2.05 -25.73
CA GLY A 5 3.60 -3.10 -26.65
C GLY A 5 3.19 -4.40 -25.97
N LYS A 6 2.96 -4.39 -24.64
CA LYS A 6 2.53 -5.55 -23.87
C LYS A 6 1.24 -5.28 -23.11
N LEU A 7 0.49 -6.34 -22.87
CA LEU A 7 -0.58 -6.38 -21.88
C LEU A 7 0.03 -6.74 -20.51
N TRP A 8 -0.37 -6.02 -19.49
CA TRP A 8 0.00 -6.27 -18.09
C TRP A 8 -1.25 -6.73 -17.36
N ILE A 9 -1.22 -7.96 -16.86
CA ILE A 9 -2.39 -8.68 -16.39
C ILE A 9 -2.18 -9.06 -14.92
N LEU A 10 -3.10 -8.62 -14.08
CA LEU A 10 -3.22 -9.06 -12.70
C LEU A 10 -4.18 -10.24 -12.66
N THR A 11 -3.74 -11.39 -12.16
CA THR A 11 -4.51 -12.62 -12.15
C THR A 11 -4.27 -13.47 -10.91
N ASN A 12 -5.28 -14.20 -10.47
CA ASN A 12 -5.20 -15.17 -9.38
C ASN A 12 -5.29 -16.62 -9.86
N ASP A 13 -4.95 -16.89 -11.12
CA ASP A 13 -5.05 -18.20 -11.76
C ASP A 13 -4.18 -19.28 -11.08
N LYS A 14 -3.05 -18.89 -10.49
CA LYS A 14 -2.10 -19.78 -9.79
C LYS A 14 -1.92 -19.48 -8.32
N HIS A 15 -2.33 -18.30 -7.85
CA HIS A 15 -2.12 -17.90 -6.47
C HIS A 15 -3.23 -16.98 -5.98
N VAL A 16 -3.82 -17.28 -4.81
CA VAL A 16 -4.95 -16.54 -4.23
C VAL A 16 -4.63 -15.06 -4.00
N ASN A 17 -3.38 -14.70 -3.70
CA ASN A 17 -2.90 -13.33 -3.51
C ASN A 17 -2.49 -12.61 -4.80
N PHE A 18 -2.88 -13.17 -5.94
CA PHE A 18 -2.59 -12.68 -7.27
C PHE A 18 -1.11 -12.76 -7.66
N ARG A 19 -0.87 -12.66 -8.96
CA ARG A 19 0.42 -12.49 -9.61
C ARG A 19 0.28 -11.55 -10.80
N VAL A 20 1.39 -11.01 -11.30
CA VAL A 20 1.41 -10.21 -12.52
C VAL A 20 2.06 -10.99 -13.63
N VAL A 21 1.41 -11.04 -14.77
CA VAL A 21 1.93 -11.61 -16.00
C VAL A 21 1.90 -10.57 -17.11
N SER A 22 2.70 -10.77 -18.15
CA SER A 22 2.62 -9.99 -19.38
C SER A 22 2.33 -10.89 -20.57
N ALA A 23 1.66 -10.32 -21.59
CA ALA A 23 1.39 -10.99 -22.87
C ALA A 23 1.64 -10.04 -24.05
N ASP A 24 1.98 -10.61 -25.19
CA ASP A 24 1.94 -9.90 -26.47
C ASP A 24 0.47 -9.72 -26.88
N PRO A 25 0.02 -8.51 -27.25
CA PRO A 25 -1.35 -8.33 -27.77
C PRO A 25 -1.71 -9.19 -28.97
N ALA A 26 -0.74 -9.57 -29.80
CA ALA A 26 -0.94 -10.47 -30.91
C ALA A 26 -1.11 -11.94 -30.48
N LYS A 27 -0.69 -12.28 -29.25
CA LYS A 27 -0.74 -13.62 -28.67
C LYS A 27 -1.23 -13.56 -27.22
N PRO A 28 -2.43 -13.11 -26.94
CA PRO A 28 -2.90 -12.78 -25.61
C PRO A 28 -3.05 -13.99 -24.67
N ALA A 29 -2.99 -15.20 -25.20
CA ALA A 29 -3.01 -16.43 -24.43
C ALA A 29 -1.62 -16.91 -23.96
N GLU A 30 -0.53 -16.36 -24.52
CA GLU A 30 0.83 -16.70 -24.14
C GLU A 30 1.33 -15.76 -23.03
N TRP A 31 1.30 -16.22 -21.80
CA TRP A 31 1.64 -15.40 -20.62
C TRP A 31 3.06 -15.64 -20.12
N THR A 32 3.79 -14.57 -19.88
CA THR A 32 5.10 -14.58 -19.22
C THR A 32 4.93 -14.04 -17.81
N GLU A 33 5.38 -14.78 -16.79
CA GLU A 33 5.35 -14.32 -15.42
C GLU A 33 6.33 -13.16 -15.19
N VAL A 34 5.85 -12.11 -14.52
CA VAL A 34 6.63 -10.89 -14.21
C VAL A 34 6.82 -10.74 -12.72
N ILE A 35 5.78 -10.94 -11.94
CA ILE A 35 5.79 -10.92 -10.49
C ILE A 35 5.04 -12.17 -10.03
N PRO A 36 5.72 -13.11 -9.36
CA PRO A 36 5.08 -14.33 -8.86
C PRO A 36 4.12 -14.03 -7.71
N GLY A 37 3.17 -14.92 -7.50
CA GLY A 37 2.31 -14.91 -6.32
C GLY A 37 3.11 -15.17 -5.04
N SER A 38 2.61 -14.67 -3.91
CA SER A 38 3.28 -14.77 -2.61
C SER A 38 2.27 -14.93 -1.47
N ASP A 39 2.54 -15.79 -0.50
CA ASP A 39 1.69 -15.94 0.69
C ASP A 39 1.67 -14.69 1.58
N ARG A 40 2.69 -13.85 1.49
CA ARG A 40 2.84 -12.63 2.31
C ARG A 40 2.41 -11.35 1.61
N THR A 41 2.33 -11.37 0.27
CA THR A 41 2.05 -10.17 -0.54
C THR A 41 0.79 -10.37 -1.34
N TYR A 42 -0.25 -9.64 -0.98
CA TYR A 42 -1.49 -9.56 -1.75
C TYR A 42 -1.39 -8.37 -2.73
N ILE A 43 -1.43 -8.65 -4.03
CA ILE A 43 -1.40 -7.61 -5.08
C ILE A 43 -2.84 -7.19 -5.34
N ARG A 44 -3.18 -5.93 -5.04
CA ARG A 44 -4.54 -5.39 -5.11
C ARG A 44 -4.84 -4.68 -6.43
N GLY A 45 -3.82 -4.17 -7.09
CA GLY A 45 -3.99 -3.45 -8.33
C GLY A 45 -2.67 -3.12 -9.00
N LEU A 46 -2.76 -2.82 -10.29
CA LEU A 46 -1.66 -2.33 -11.10
C LEU A 46 -2.14 -1.18 -12.00
N THR A 47 -1.23 -0.26 -12.28
CA THR A 47 -1.42 0.82 -13.26
C THR A 47 -0.12 1.02 -14.02
N SER A 48 -0.24 1.08 -15.36
CA SER A 48 0.91 1.29 -16.23
C SER A 48 1.12 2.76 -16.52
N PHE A 49 2.33 3.23 -16.27
CA PHE A 49 2.83 4.54 -16.67
C PHE A 49 3.95 4.36 -17.70
N ARG A 50 4.46 5.46 -18.28
CA ARG A 50 5.54 5.37 -19.28
C ARG A 50 6.76 4.63 -18.75
N ASP A 51 7.23 4.96 -17.57
CA ASP A 51 8.51 4.46 -17.04
C ASP A 51 8.33 3.36 -16.00
N HIS A 52 7.15 3.29 -15.35
CA HIS A 52 6.90 2.38 -14.23
C HIS A 52 5.58 1.64 -14.34
N LEU A 53 5.58 0.40 -13.86
CA LEU A 53 4.39 -0.31 -13.44
C LEU A 53 4.17 -0.02 -11.95
N ALA A 54 3.12 0.72 -11.65
CA ALA A 54 2.73 1.03 -10.28
C ALA A 54 1.87 -0.10 -9.70
N LEU A 55 2.18 -0.55 -8.50
CA LEU A 55 1.51 -1.65 -7.83
C LEU A 55 0.98 -1.21 -6.47
N THR A 56 -0.29 -1.46 -6.24
CA THR A 56 -0.87 -1.39 -4.89
C THR A 56 -0.85 -2.78 -4.29
N THR A 57 -0.15 -2.95 -3.20
CA THR A 57 0.02 -4.24 -2.53
C THR A 57 -0.34 -4.14 -1.05
N ARG A 58 -0.55 -5.30 -0.42
CA ARG A 58 -0.64 -5.43 1.02
C ARG A 58 0.32 -6.52 1.46
N VAL A 59 1.29 -6.17 2.30
CA VAL A 59 2.31 -7.08 2.81
C VAL A 59 2.10 -7.27 4.31
N ASP A 60 1.89 -8.52 4.72
CA ASP A 60 1.54 -8.85 6.11
C ASP A 60 0.40 -7.96 6.66
N GLY A 61 -0.59 -7.64 5.80
CA GLY A 61 -1.75 -6.80 6.14
C GLY A 61 -1.51 -5.28 6.13
N LEU A 62 -0.32 -4.77 5.74
CA LEU A 62 -0.03 -3.34 5.61
C LEU A 62 0.02 -2.92 4.14
N ASP A 63 -0.66 -1.84 3.81
CA ASP A 63 -0.61 -1.28 2.44
C ASP A 63 0.82 -0.86 2.08
N GLN A 64 1.25 -1.24 0.89
CA GLN A 64 2.52 -0.83 0.33
C GLN A 64 2.36 -0.46 -1.15
N LEU A 65 2.98 0.63 -1.54
CA LEU A 65 3.01 1.10 -2.92
C LEU A 65 4.39 0.83 -3.50
N LEU A 66 4.41 0.21 -4.67
CA LEU A 66 5.62 -0.18 -5.36
C LEU A 66 5.63 0.45 -6.76
N LEU A 67 6.80 0.88 -7.20
CA LEU A 67 7.08 1.23 -8.58
C LEU A 67 8.08 0.21 -9.15
N ARG A 68 7.70 -0.45 -10.24
CA ARG A 68 8.59 -1.32 -11.00
C ARG A 68 9.03 -0.61 -12.26
N ASP A 69 10.30 -0.30 -12.35
CA ASP A 69 10.93 0.28 -13.54
C ASP A 69 10.88 -0.73 -14.69
N TYR A 70 10.34 -0.35 -15.84
CA TYR A 70 10.21 -1.26 -16.99
C TYR A 70 11.55 -1.61 -17.62
N ARG A 71 12.52 -0.72 -17.59
CA ARG A 71 13.82 -0.90 -18.22
C ARG A 71 14.73 -1.83 -17.42
N THR A 72 14.74 -1.68 -16.10
CA THR A 72 15.64 -2.44 -15.21
C THR A 72 14.96 -3.63 -14.54
N GLY A 73 13.63 -3.61 -14.44
CA GLY A 73 12.87 -4.57 -13.67
C GLY A 73 12.98 -4.39 -12.15
N LYS A 74 13.72 -3.38 -11.68
CA LYS A 74 13.86 -3.08 -10.25
C LYS A 74 12.52 -2.63 -9.68
N GLN A 75 12.21 -3.11 -8.47
CA GLN A 75 11.04 -2.68 -7.72
C GLN A 75 11.48 -1.84 -6.53
N GLU A 76 10.88 -0.68 -6.38
CA GLU A 76 11.13 0.23 -5.27
C GLU A 76 9.83 0.47 -4.51
N ARG A 77 9.92 0.42 -3.19
CA ARG A 77 8.80 0.70 -2.30
C ARG A 77 8.81 2.18 -1.94
N ILE A 78 7.66 2.84 -2.06
CA ILE A 78 7.47 4.19 -1.58
C ILE A 78 7.53 4.19 -0.05
N PRO A 79 8.43 4.96 0.58
CA PRO A 79 8.66 4.93 2.02
C PRO A 79 7.59 5.72 2.77
N PHE A 80 6.94 5.07 3.76
CA PHE A 80 6.10 5.74 4.75
C PHE A 80 6.65 5.45 6.14
N GLN A 81 6.60 6.44 7.04
CA GLN A 81 7.31 6.39 8.32
C GLN A 81 6.50 5.74 9.45
N GLU A 82 5.16 5.79 9.37
CA GLU A 82 4.32 5.27 10.44
C GLU A 82 4.24 3.75 10.42
N ALA A 83 4.08 3.16 11.60
CA ALA A 83 3.99 1.70 11.76
C ALA A 83 2.70 1.12 11.17
N SER A 84 1.63 1.90 11.11
CA SER A 84 0.33 1.50 10.59
C SER A 84 -0.34 2.66 9.88
N TYR A 85 -0.73 2.44 8.65
CA TYR A 85 -1.33 3.45 7.77
C TYR A 85 -2.14 2.78 6.65
N SER A 86 -2.92 3.57 5.95
CA SER A 86 -3.50 3.25 4.65
C SER A 86 -2.88 4.14 3.59
N ALA A 87 -2.51 3.57 2.45
CA ALA A 87 -1.93 4.31 1.34
C ALA A 87 -2.42 3.76 0.00
N GLY A 88 -2.52 4.65 -0.99
CA GLY A 88 -2.93 4.32 -2.35
C GLY A 88 -2.38 5.32 -3.37
N PHE A 89 -2.30 4.91 -4.64
CA PHE A 89 -2.14 5.88 -5.72
C PHE A 89 -3.45 6.68 -5.85
N ALA A 90 -3.34 8.00 -5.82
CA ALA A 90 -4.45 8.89 -6.09
C ALA A 90 -4.62 9.06 -7.61
N SER A 91 -5.40 10.04 -8.05
CA SER A 91 -5.56 10.32 -9.48
C SER A 91 -4.23 10.79 -10.11
N ASN A 92 -3.73 10.02 -11.05
CA ASN A 92 -2.54 10.29 -11.85
C ASN A 92 -2.93 10.15 -13.33
N PRO A 93 -3.54 11.18 -13.94
CA PRO A 93 -4.10 11.09 -15.28
C PRO A 93 -3.05 11.06 -16.39
N GLU A 94 -1.84 11.54 -16.10
CA GLU A 94 -0.76 11.61 -17.08
C GLU A 94 -0.06 10.27 -17.22
N TYR A 95 0.16 9.84 -18.46
CA TYR A 95 0.89 8.59 -18.75
C TYR A 95 2.38 8.69 -18.38
N ALA A 96 2.95 9.89 -18.44
CA ALA A 96 4.36 10.15 -18.13
C ALA A 96 4.49 11.19 -17.00
N PRO A 97 4.02 10.89 -15.78
CA PRO A 97 4.12 11.83 -14.69
C PRO A 97 5.58 12.01 -14.24
N ALA A 98 5.98 13.24 -13.90
CA ALA A 98 7.26 13.49 -13.27
C ALA A 98 7.29 13.00 -11.81
N ALA A 99 6.13 13.04 -11.14
CA ALA A 99 5.95 12.57 -9.78
C ALA A 99 4.55 11.93 -9.63
N TYR A 100 4.39 11.06 -8.66
CA TYR A 100 3.16 10.31 -8.42
C TYR A 100 2.36 10.92 -7.28
N ARG A 101 1.07 11.18 -7.51
CA ARG A 101 0.16 11.61 -6.47
C ARG A 101 -0.34 10.42 -5.68
N LEU A 102 -0.26 10.51 -4.35
CA LEU A 102 -0.62 9.45 -3.41
C LEU A 102 -1.65 9.96 -2.42
N SER A 103 -2.56 9.07 -2.00
CA SER A 103 -3.41 9.24 -0.85
C SER A 103 -2.82 8.50 0.34
N TYR A 104 -2.90 9.11 1.53
CA TYR A 104 -2.37 8.56 2.77
C TYR A 104 -3.24 8.97 3.94
N SER A 105 -3.39 8.09 4.91
CA SER A 105 -3.93 8.39 6.22
C SER A 105 -3.48 7.36 7.24
N SER A 106 -3.50 7.73 8.52
CA SER A 106 -3.29 6.79 9.62
C SER A 106 -4.27 7.07 10.76
N MET A 107 -4.14 6.35 11.86
CA MET A 107 -4.92 6.64 13.06
C MET A 107 -4.53 7.97 13.73
N VAL A 108 -3.40 8.55 13.35
CA VAL A 108 -2.89 9.82 13.90
C VAL A 108 -2.57 10.86 12.82
N THR A 109 -2.54 10.48 11.56
CA THR A 109 -2.35 11.41 10.45
C THR A 109 -3.66 11.54 9.67
N PRO A 110 -4.28 12.74 9.63
CA PRO A 110 -5.47 13.01 8.82
C PRO A 110 -5.23 12.70 7.34
N ALA A 111 -6.30 12.57 6.56
CA ALA A 111 -6.20 12.30 5.14
C ALA A 111 -5.25 13.31 4.47
N THR A 112 -4.20 12.78 3.87
CA THR A 112 -3.09 13.55 3.29
C THR A 112 -2.90 13.16 1.84
N VAL A 113 -2.65 14.15 1.00
CA VAL A 113 -2.21 13.96 -0.39
C VAL A 113 -0.72 14.27 -0.46
N TYR A 114 0.05 13.27 -0.91
CA TYR A 114 1.46 13.43 -1.21
C TYR A 114 1.71 13.46 -2.71
N GLU A 115 2.85 14.04 -3.06
CA GLU A 115 3.54 13.88 -4.34
C GLU A 115 4.86 13.17 -4.08
N TYR A 116 5.07 12.05 -4.75
CA TYR A 116 6.27 11.23 -4.63
C TYR A 116 7.11 11.36 -5.91
N ASP A 117 8.35 11.78 -5.77
CA ASP A 117 9.33 11.83 -6.83
C ASP A 117 10.22 10.56 -6.80
N PRO A 118 10.13 9.68 -7.80
CA PRO A 118 10.90 8.44 -7.83
C PRO A 118 12.40 8.64 -8.11
N GLN A 119 12.81 9.81 -8.54
CA GLN A 119 14.23 10.10 -8.80
C GLN A 119 14.98 10.46 -7.52
N THR A 120 14.30 11.12 -6.60
CA THR A 120 14.88 11.63 -5.35
C THR A 120 14.42 10.88 -4.12
N ASP A 121 13.46 9.94 -4.28
CA ASP A 121 12.78 9.21 -3.20
C ASP A 121 12.09 10.14 -2.19
N ALA A 122 11.67 11.32 -2.65
CA ALA A 122 11.11 12.37 -1.82
C ALA A 122 9.58 12.34 -1.82
N LEU A 123 9.00 12.45 -0.62
CA LEU A 123 7.57 12.67 -0.39
C LEU A 123 7.33 14.16 -0.06
N LYS A 124 6.57 14.84 -0.91
CA LYS A 124 6.14 16.22 -0.69
C LYS A 124 4.66 16.24 -0.31
N THR A 125 4.33 16.84 0.82
CA THR A 125 2.94 17.06 1.22
C THR A 125 2.30 18.12 0.35
N LEU A 126 1.19 17.78 -0.31
CA LEU A 126 0.39 18.72 -1.11
C LEU A 126 -0.80 19.25 -0.32
N LYS A 127 -1.47 18.37 0.42
CA LYS A 127 -2.66 18.74 1.19
C LYS A 127 -2.80 17.82 2.40
N VAL A 128 -3.20 18.41 3.51
CA VAL A 128 -3.63 17.68 4.72
C VAL A 128 -5.07 18.11 5.01
N GLN A 129 -5.92 17.16 5.37
CA GLN A 129 -7.28 17.44 5.82
C GLN A 129 -7.23 18.30 7.09
N GLU A 130 -7.91 19.42 7.08
CA GLU A 130 -8.06 20.28 8.26
C GLU A 130 -8.98 19.64 9.28
N ILE A 131 -8.63 19.79 10.55
CA ILE A 131 -9.44 19.41 11.71
C ILE A 131 -9.83 20.72 12.44
N PRO A 132 -11.03 21.27 12.18
CA PRO A 132 -11.42 22.61 12.67
C PRO A 132 -11.39 22.77 14.19
N SER A 133 -11.61 21.68 14.94
CA SER A 133 -11.54 21.67 16.41
C SER A 133 -10.12 21.73 16.98
N GLY A 134 -9.11 21.71 16.10
CA GLY A 134 -7.72 21.53 16.48
C GLY A 134 -7.37 20.05 16.69
N TYR A 135 -6.16 19.68 16.33
CA TYR A 135 -5.63 18.33 16.50
C TYR A 135 -4.11 18.36 16.57
N ASP A 136 -3.56 17.69 17.56
CA ASP A 136 -2.11 17.54 17.74
C ASP A 136 -1.75 16.05 17.69
N PRO A 137 -1.24 15.54 16.55
CA PRO A 137 -0.85 14.13 16.39
C PRO A 137 0.29 13.73 17.35
N SER A 138 1.10 14.69 17.81
CA SER A 138 2.22 14.42 18.70
C SER A 138 1.80 13.88 20.07
N GLN A 139 0.52 14.04 20.44
CA GLN A 139 -0.02 13.51 21.69
C GLN A 139 -0.33 12.02 21.66
N TYR A 140 -0.28 11.39 20.49
CA TYR A 140 -0.66 9.99 20.32
C TYR A 140 0.52 9.12 19.92
N VAL A 141 0.38 7.83 20.15
CA VAL A 141 1.31 6.79 19.73
C VAL A 141 0.54 5.75 18.94
N THR A 142 1.11 5.31 17.82
CA THR A 142 0.62 4.17 17.06
C THR A 142 1.62 3.03 17.13
N GLU A 143 1.11 1.82 17.24
CA GLU A 143 1.89 0.61 17.20
C GLU A 143 1.25 -0.38 16.24
N ARG A 144 2.06 -1.27 15.70
CA ARG A 144 1.60 -2.43 14.95
C ARG A 144 2.15 -3.68 15.60
N LEU A 145 1.24 -4.51 16.09
CA LEU A 145 1.55 -5.75 16.78
C LEU A 145 1.23 -6.93 15.85
N MET A 146 2.00 -8.00 15.96
CA MET A 146 1.69 -9.29 15.37
C MET A 146 1.29 -10.23 16.50
N LEU A 147 0.01 -10.53 16.59
CA LEU A 147 -0.52 -11.34 17.69
C LEU A 147 -0.79 -12.77 17.23
N PRO A 148 -0.36 -13.78 18.00
CA PRO A 148 -0.63 -15.17 17.67
C PRO A 148 -2.11 -15.50 17.87
N THR A 149 -2.68 -16.24 16.92
CA THR A 149 -4.02 -16.79 17.00
C THR A 149 -4.01 -18.22 17.52
N ARG A 150 -5.19 -18.78 17.84
CA ARG A 150 -5.33 -20.15 18.35
C ARG A 150 -4.86 -21.21 17.34
N ASP A 151 -4.91 -20.91 16.06
CA ASP A 151 -4.43 -21.78 14.97
C ASP A 151 -2.94 -21.56 14.62
N GLY A 152 -2.22 -20.78 15.44
CA GLY A 152 -0.78 -20.53 15.29
C GLY A 152 -0.40 -19.48 14.25
N LYS A 153 -1.37 -18.83 13.61
CA LYS A 153 -1.10 -17.73 12.67
C LYS A 153 -0.82 -16.43 13.41
N GLN A 154 -0.26 -15.47 12.70
CA GLN A 154 -0.02 -14.11 13.22
C GLN A 154 -1.02 -13.14 12.60
N VAL A 155 -1.74 -12.40 13.45
CA VAL A 155 -2.68 -11.38 13.03
C VAL A 155 -2.09 -9.99 13.30
N PRO A 156 -2.01 -9.11 12.30
CA PRO A 156 -1.59 -7.74 12.50
C PRO A 156 -2.70 -6.95 13.22
N VAL A 157 -2.31 -6.28 14.30
CA VAL A 157 -3.20 -5.41 15.08
C VAL A 157 -2.60 -4.03 15.17
N SER A 158 -3.33 -3.04 14.68
CA SER A 158 -2.96 -1.63 14.79
C SER A 158 -3.54 -1.04 16.08
N VAL A 159 -2.71 -0.39 16.86
CA VAL A 159 -3.09 0.18 18.16
C VAL A 159 -2.79 1.66 18.17
N VAL A 160 -3.69 2.46 18.71
CA VAL A 160 -3.49 3.89 18.99
C VAL A 160 -3.88 4.21 20.42
N TYR A 161 -3.08 5.03 21.05
CA TYR A 161 -3.36 5.52 22.42
C TYR A 161 -2.69 6.89 22.66
N LYS A 162 -3.20 7.62 23.65
CA LYS A 162 -2.59 8.90 24.07
C LYS A 162 -1.27 8.65 24.82
N LYS A 163 -0.25 9.48 24.58
CA LYS A 163 1.01 9.42 25.34
C LYS A 163 0.75 9.44 26.84
N GLY A 164 1.46 8.60 27.58
CA GLY A 164 1.27 8.42 29.02
C GLY A 164 0.20 7.39 29.41
N PHE A 165 -0.52 6.81 28.44
CA PHE A 165 -1.44 5.71 28.72
C PHE A 165 -0.70 4.50 29.31
N GLN A 166 -1.23 3.97 30.42
CA GLN A 166 -0.64 2.82 31.10
C GLN A 166 -1.28 1.52 30.61
N LYS A 167 -0.49 0.67 29.98
CA LYS A 167 -0.92 -0.65 29.47
C LYS A 167 -0.95 -1.70 30.60
N ASN A 168 -1.78 -1.47 31.62
CA ASN A 168 -1.88 -2.32 32.81
C ASN A 168 -3.13 -3.20 32.86
N GLY A 169 -3.90 -3.24 31.77
CA GLY A 169 -5.13 -4.02 31.67
C GLY A 169 -6.38 -3.38 32.27
N ASN A 170 -6.27 -2.21 32.91
CA ASN A 170 -7.38 -1.55 33.60
C ASN A 170 -8.01 -0.40 32.78
N GLY A 171 -7.40 -0.03 31.67
CA GLY A 171 -7.91 1.01 30.80
C GLY A 171 -9.06 0.54 29.89
N PRO A 172 -9.96 1.45 29.48
CA PRO A 172 -10.99 1.11 28.51
C PRO A 172 -10.35 0.74 27.15
N LEU A 173 -10.91 -0.25 26.48
CA LEU A 173 -10.49 -0.70 25.15
C LEU A 173 -11.66 -0.59 24.18
N PHE A 174 -11.43 0.07 23.05
CA PHE A 174 -12.30 -0.04 21.87
C PHE A 174 -11.65 -0.99 20.86
N LEU A 175 -12.28 -2.13 20.64
CA LEU A 175 -11.84 -3.12 19.67
C LEU A 175 -12.72 -3.06 18.43
N TYR A 176 -12.08 -2.83 17.27
CA TYR A 176 -12.73 -2.88 15.96
C TYR A 176 -12.07 -3.94 15.10
N ALA A 177 -12.88 -4.78 14.47
CA ALA A 177 -12.42 -5.76 13.51
C ALA A 177 -13.42 -5.86 12.36
N TYR A 178 -12.87 -6.02 11.18
CA TYR A 178 -13.59 -6.43 9.98
C TYR A 178 -12.86 -7.66 9.42
N GLY A 179 -12.87 -8.10 8.30
CA GLY A 179 -12.06 -9.25 7.85
C GLY A 179 -12.72 -10.01 6.72
N ALA A 180 -13.50 -9.28 5.91
CA ALA A 180 -14.09 -9.84 4.70
C ALA A 180 -13.55 -9.15 3.46
N TYR A 181 -13.67 -9.83 2.31
CA TYR A 181 -13.36 -9.29 0.97
C TYR A 181 -11.92 -8.77 0.79
N GLY A 182 -10.96 -9.32 1.52
CA GLY A 182 -9.55 -8.88 1.45
C GLY A 182 -9.30 -7.48 2.04
N TYR A 183 -10.23 -7.02 2.88
CA TYR A 183 -10.19 -5.68 3.47
C TYR A 183 -9.22 -5.61 4.66
#